data_5aea65ebf91f78fbc5bed92cbc79f4ad
#
_entry.id   5aea65ebf91f78fbc5bed92cbc79f4ad
#
_cell.length_a   1.000
_cell.length_b   1.000
_cell.length_c   1.000
_cell.angle_alpha   90.00
_cell.angle_beta   90.00
_cell.angle_gamma   90.00
#
_symmetry.space_group_name_H-M   'P 1'
#
loop_
_entity.id
_entity.type
_entity.pdbx_description
1 polymer ?
#
loop_
_entity_poly.entity_id
_entity_poly.type
_entity_poly.pdbx_seq_one_letter_code
_entity_poly.pdbx_strand_id
1 'polypeptide(L)'
;MSWLRNSSHRESAPVSVRLSIIPLLFLLASMASIGCGGNSGGFSEPTFDERTEMPKAADDSNALRFGAASMENPIELSESYYPLLKELSEKLGRPVRFVPLKNNDELMQAIVRGQVDLARLGPLVYLNLRDRTDLEVLVRPVKKDGTGSYAVIAVRNDTPMKTLQQLRGKSIALGDPKSTYSNIMPRKMLRDAGVSMGDLSSVGMLGSMDNCAQNVLNGAYVAGAMSDSIYEKFRTRAIGLRILARSEDLPGEPIVARSALGAATIDQVRRALLSVRDPEVLNAISPGQEAYVPAAPGDYDRFRAFE
;
A
#
# COMPACT_ATOMS: atom_id res chain seq x y z
N MET A 1 -15.13 62.57 33.05
CA MET A 1 -14.23 62.15 34.12
C MET A 1 -13.53 60.90 33.57
N SER A 2 -12.50 61.02 32.78
CA SER A 2 -11.04 61.17 32.97
C SER A 2 -10.50 60.13 33.94
N TRP A 3 -9.61 59.27 33.37
CA TRP A 3 -8.23 58.98 33.72
C TRP A 3 -7.75 57.85 32.78
N LEU A 4 -6.99 58.10 31.80
CA LEU A 4 -5.59 58.14 31.43
C LEU A 4 -4.74 56.92 31.82
N ARG A 5 -4.22 56.25 30.74
CA ARG A 5 -2.82 55.84 30.46
C ARG A 5 -2.07 55.01 31.49
N ASN A 6 -1.59 53.86 31.09
CA ASN A 6 -0.15 53.68 31.05
C ASN A 6 0.29 52.58 30.04
N SER A 7 1.08 52.98 29.08
CA SER A 7 1.82 52.17 28.12
C SER A 7 3.16 51.82 28.74
N SER A 8 3.58 50.56 28.69
CA SER A 8 4.96 50.18 28.85
C SER A 8 5.40 49.25 27.73
N HIS A 9 6.11 49.85 26.78
CA HIS A 9 6.96 49.18 25.83
C HIS A 9 8.03 48.36 26.56
N ARG A 10 8.20 47.08 26.26
CA ARG A 10 9.45 46.37 26.50
C ARG A 10 10.09 46.05 25.15
N GLU A 11 11.19 46.77 24.91
CA GLU A 11 12.14 46.49 23.84
C GLU A 11 12.78 45.12 24.06
N SER A 12 12.80 44.31 23.04
CA SER A 12 13.54 43.05 22.96
C SER A 12 14.94 43.38 22.40
N ALA A 13 15.98 43.12 23.19
CA ALA A 13 17.38 43.23 22.79
C ALA A 13 17.78 42.08 21.83
N PRO A 14 18.70 42.35 20.88
CA PRO A 14 19.14 41.31 19.94
C PRO A 14 20.18 40.38 20.57
N VAL A 15 20.00 39.07 20.41
CA VAL A 15 20.97 38.05 20.78
C VAL A 15 22.07 38.00 19.72
N SER A 16 23.26 38.46 20.09
CA SER A 16 24.48 38.35 19.25
C SER A 16 25.08 36.94 19.37
N VAL A 17 25.05 36.18 18.29
CA VAL A 17 25.77 34.92 18.17
C VAL A 17 27.25 35.22 17.85
N ARG A 18 28.12 34.93 18.80
CA ARG A 18 29.59 34.97 18.59
C ARG A 18 30.04 33.68 17.93
N LEU A 19 30.49 33.79 16.69
CA LEU A 19 31.21 32.73 15.98
C LEU A 19 32.65 32.67 16.56
N SER A 20 32.99 31.58 17.24
CA SER A 20 34.37 31.30 17.64
C SER A 20 35.07 30.51 16.53
N ILE A 21 36.04 31.19 15.91
CA ILE A 21 36.95 30.57 14.93
C ILE A 21 38.11 29.97 15.70
N ILE A 22 38.31 28.66 15.66
CA ILE A 22 39.47 27.96 16.21
C ILE A 22 40.48 27.79 15.06
N PRO A 23 41.73 28.26 15.19
CA PRO A 23 42.72 28.07 14.15
C PRO A 23 43.32 26.65 14.22
N LEU A 24 43.37 26.02 13.06
CA LEU A 24 43.99 24.72 12.81
C LEU A 24 45.54 24.89 12.80
N LEU A 25 46.23 24.38 13.82
CA LEU A 25 47.69 24.35 13.90
C LEU A 25 48.22 23.13 13.08
N PHE A 26 48.95 23.39 12.02
CA PHE A 26 49.75 22.41 11.32
C PHE A 26 50.96 22.00 12.17
N LEU A 27 51.07 20.72 12.50
CA LEU A 27 52.28 20.15 13.08
C LEU A 27 52.93 19.24 12.02
N LEU A 28 54.00 19.74 11.42
CA LEU A 28 54.99 18.97 10.66
C LEU A 28 55.85 18.17 11.64
N ALA A 29 55.81 16.85 11.58
CA ALA A 29 56.79 15.99 12.26
C ALA A 29 57.48 15.12 11.26
N SER A 30 58.80 15.21 11.31
CA SER A 30 59.85 14.65 10.47
C SER A 30 59.87 13.15 10.43
N MET A 31 60.26 12.62 9.26
CA MET A 31 60.65 11.25 9.00
C MET A 31 61.85 10.82 9.84
N ALA A 32 61.74 9.70 10.49
CA ALA A 32 62.89 8.86 10.85
C ALA A 32 62.64 7.47 10.26
N SER A 33 63.47 7.13 9.29
CA SER A 33 63.58 5.82 8.67
C SER A 33 64.21 4.83 9.64
N ILE A 34 63.44 3.78 10.04
CA ILE A 34 64.02 2.55 10.58
C ILE A 34 63.60 1.42 9.67
N GLY A 35 64.51 0.92 8.88
CA GLY A 35 64.32 -0.31 8.13
C GLY A 35 64.49 -1.52 9.05
N CYS A 36 63.58 -2.48 8.93
CA CYS A 36 63.82 -3.88 9.27
C CYS A 36 62.97 -4.78 8.40
N GLY A 37 63.62 -5.75 7.86
CA GLY A 37 63.25 -6.62 6.78
C GLY A 37 62.03 -7.53 6.95
N GLY A 38 61.55 -7.91 5.81
CA GLY A 38 61.12 -9.26 5.44
C GLY A 38 59.79 -9.76 5.99
N ASN A 39 58.74 -9.63 5.25
CA ASN A 39 57.98 -10.78 4.77
C ASN A 39 56.93 -10.25 3.76
N SER A 40 57.18 -10.50 2.48
CA SER A 40 56.22 -10.18 1.41
C SER A 40 55.13 -11.25 1.39
N GLY A 41 54.17 -11.13 2.30
CA GLY A 41 52.87 -11.71 2.11
C GLY A 41 52.10 -10.83 1.12
N GLY A 42 52.12 -11.18 -0.16
CA GLY A 42 51.36 -10.47 -1.18
C GLY A 42 49.87 -10.51 -0.87
N PHE A 43 49.31 -9.36 -0.50
CA PHE A 43 47.90 -9.14 -0.70
C PHE A 43 47.69 -9.08 -2.22
N SER A 44 47.25 -10.22 -2.80
CA SER A 44 46.72 -10.21 -4.14
C SER A 44 45.40 -9.41 -4.05
N GLU A 45 45.37 -8.22 -4.67
CA GLU A 45 44.12 -7.55 -4.96
C GLU A 45 43.22 -8.57 -5.68
N PRO A 46 41.91 -8.69 -5.28
CA PRO A 46 41.02 -9.52 -6.03
C PRO A 46 40.94 -8.94 -7.44
N THR A 47 41.53 -9.66 -8.40
CA THR A 47 41.31 -9.38 -9.82
C THR A 47 39.84 -9.62 -10.07
N PHE A 48 39.08 -8.54 -10.25
CA PHE A 48 37.71 -8.60 -10.76
C PHE A 48 37.82 -9.22 -12.14
N ASP A 49 37.40 -10.49 -12.26
CA ASP A 49 37.30 -11.14 -13.56
C ASP A 49 36.18 -10.42 -14.33
N GLU A 50 36.54 -9.56 -15.28
CA GLU A 50 35.63 -8.82 -16.16
C GLU A 50 34.76 -9.73 -17.06
N ARG A 51 34.82 -11.06 -16.84
CA ARG A 51 34.02 -12.04 -17.58
C ARG A 51 32.86 -12.65 -16.82
N THR A 52 32.46 -12.09 -15.71
CA THR A 52 31.09 -12.37 -15.25
C THR A 52 30.16 -11.63 -16.19
N GLU A 53 29.80 -12.27 -17.31
CA GLU A 53 28.75 -11.80 -18.18
C GLU A 53 27.54 -11.50 -17.27
N MET A 54 27.21 -10.22 -17.15
CA MET A 54 25.93 -9.86 -16.51
C MET A 54 24.85 -10.72 -17.16
N PRO A 55 23.97 -11.36 -16.38
CA PRO A 55 22.91 -12.16 -16.95
C PRO A 55 22.23 -11.29 -18.00
N LYS A 56 22.28 -11.76 -19.26
CA LYS A 56 21.63 -11.09 -20.39
C LYS A 56 20.23 -10.71 -19.91
N ALA A 57 19.91 -9.42 -19.91
CA ALA A 57 18.58 -8.97 -19.49
C ALA A 57 17.58 -9.88 -20.20
N ALA A 58 16.77 -10.59 -19.41
CA ALA A 58 15.82 -11.53 -19.98
C ALA A 58 14.99 -10.74 -20.99
N ASP A 59 14.80 -11.31 -22.19
CA ASP A 59 13.98 -10.69 -23.22
C ASP A 59 12.57 -10.48 -22.66
N ASP A 60 12.32 -9.27 -22.15
CA ASP A 60 11.05 -8.89 -21.54
C ASP A 60 9.97 -8.56 -22.60
N SER A 61 10.30 -8.70 -23.89
CA SER A 61 9.34 -8.42 -24.98
C SER A 61 8.08 -9.29 -24.92
N ASN A 62 8.19 -10.49 -24.31
CA ASN A 62 7.08 -11.43 -24.11
C ASN A 62 6.53 -11.44 -22.68
N ALA A 63 7.00 -10.57 -21.78
CA ALA A 63 6.51 -10.56 -20.41
C ALA A 63 5.13 -9.94 -20.28
N LEU A 64 4.27 -10.54 -19.42
CA LEU A 64 3.04 -9.89 -18.95
C LEU A 64 3.36 -8.97 -17.78
N ARG A 65 2.81 -7.77 -17.77
CA ARG A 65 3.01 -6.77 -16.71
C ARG A 65 1.79 -6.77 -15.79
N PHE A 66 2.01 -7.15 -14.53
CA PHE A 66 0.95 -7.19 -13.50
C PHE A 66 1.08 -5.96 -12.59
N GLY A 67 0.06 -5.12 -12.57
CA GLY A 67 0.00 -3.90 -11.74
C GLY A 67 -0.85 -4.07 -10.49
N ALA A 68 -0.35 -3.49 -9.40
CA ALA A 68 -1.12 -3.23 -8.20
C ALA A 68 -0.66 -1.90 -7.59
N ALA A 69 -1.55 -1.24 -6.87
CA ALA A 69 -1.26 0.04 -6.23
C ALA A 69 -1.26 -0.10 -4.71
N SER A 70 -0.22 0.47 -4.07
CA SER A 70 -0.19 0.74 -2.65
C SER A 70 0.73 1.92 -2.36
N MET A 71 0.38 2.76 -1.41
CA MET A 71 1.27 3.80 -0.88
C MET A 71 2.29 3.25 0.13
N GLU A 72 2.36 1.94 0.27
CA GLU A 72 3.36 1.25 1.08
C GLU A 72 4.71 1.18 0.38
N ASN A 73 5.68 0.59 1.08
CA ASN A 73 7.00 0.32 0.50
C ASN A 73 6.85 -0.54 -0.77
N PRO A 74 7.30 -0.06 -1.94
CA PRO A 74 7.22 -0.81 -3.20
C PRO A 74 7.90 -2.18 -3.15
N ILE A 75 8.90 -2.35 -2.28
CA ILE A 75 9.61 -3.62 -2.08
C ILE A 75 8.68 -4.61 -1.40
N GLU A 76 8.07 -4.24 -0.27
CA GLU A 76 7.13 -5.11 0.46
C GLU A 76 5.94 -5.50 -0.42
N LEU A 77 5.43 -4.55 -1.21
CA LEU A 77 4.37 -4.82 -2.17
C LEU A 77 4.83 -5.84 -3.22
N SER A 78 6.03 -5.68 -3.77
CA SER A 78 6.60 -6.61 -4.76
C SER A 78 6.82 -8.00 -4.15
N GLU A 79 7.31 -8.08 -2.92
CA GLU A 79 7.50 -9.34 -2.19
C GLU A 79 6.19 -10.08 -1.94
N SER A 80 5.11 -9.37 -1.62
CA SER A 80 3.79 -9.99 -1.41
C SER A 80 3.19 -10.60 -2.68
N TYR A 81 3.49 -10.02 -3.84
CA TYR A 81 3.01 -10.55 -5.13
C TYR A 81 3.94 -11.60 -5.74
N TYR A 82 5.22 -11.64 -5.33
CA TYR A 82 6.21 -12.52 -5.95
C TYR A 82 5.79 -13.99 -6.03
N PRO A 83 5.24 -14.63 -4.98
CA PRO A 83 4.83 -16.03 -5.05
C PRO A 83 3.77 -16.28 -6.13
N LEU A 84 2.75 -15.42 -6.21
CA LEU A 84 1.70 -15.52 -7.23
C LEU A 84 2.26 -15.37 -8.64
N LEU A 85 3.10 -14.36 -8.85
CA LEU A 85 3.62 -14.06 -10.19
C LEU A 85 4.63 -15.12 -10.66
N LYS A 86 5.37 -15.73 -9.75
CA LYS A 86 6.22 -16.89 -10.03
C LYS A 86 5.37 -18.07 -10.50
N GLU A 87 4.35 -18.45 -9.73
CA GLU A 87 3.44 -19.55 -10.10
C GLU A 87 2.74 -19.29 -11.44
N LEU A 88 2.27 -18.07 -11.67
CA LEU A 88 1.67 -17.69 -12.96
C LEU A 88 2.69 -17.77 -14.11
N SER A 89 3.91 -17.35 -13.91
CA SER A 89 4.97 -17.42 -14.93
C SER A 89 5.23 -18.87 -15.34
N GLU A 90 5.30 -19.79 -14.36
CA GLU A 90 5.49 -21.22 -14.59
C GLU A 90 4.32 -21.84 -15.36
N LYS A 91 3.07 -21.52 -14.94
CA LYS A 91 1.84 -22.04 -15.58
C LYS A 91 1.61 -21.50 -16.99
N LEU A 92 2.06 -20.29 -17.27
CA LEU A 92 1.88 -19.62 -18.57
C LEU A 92 3.06 -19.86 -19.53
N GLY A 93 4.19 -20.40 -19.05
CA GLY A 93 5.41 -20.57 -19.84
C GLY A 93 6.01 -19.22 -20.34
N ARG A 94 5.71 -18.12 -19.66
CA ARG A 94 6.20 -16.77 -19.99
C ARG A 94 6.31 -15.90 -18.74
N PRO A 95 7.25 -14.96 -18.68
CA PRO A 95 7.43 -14.12 -17.50
C PRO A 95 6.19 -13.29 -17.20
N VAL A 96 5.82 -13.20 -15.90
CA VAL A 96 4.87 -12.22 -15.37
C VAL A 96 5.64 -11.30 -14.43
N ARG A 97 5.74 -10.01 -14.76
CA ARG A 97 6.53 -9.01 -14.04
C ARG A 97 5.64 -8.09 -13.23
N PHE A 98 6.04 -7.81 -12.01
CA PHE A 98 5.34 -6.86 -11.16
C PHE A 98 5.64 -5.41 -11.55
N VAL A 99 4.62 -4.58 -11.57
CA VAL A 99 4.71 -3.13 -11.76
C VAL A 99 4.10 -2.46 -10.53
N PRO A 100 4.93 -2.07 -9.54
CA PRO A 100 4.44 -1.37 -8.36
C PRO A 100 4.02 0.05 -8.73
N LEU A 101 2.84 0.47 -8.27
CA LEU A 101 2.27 1.79 -8.52
C LEU A 101 1.87 2.44 -7.18
N LYS A 102 2.10 3.74 -7.05
CA LYS A 102 1.99 4.46 -5.77
C LYS A 102 0.56 4.58 -5.25
N ASN A 103 -0.41 4.67 -6.16
CA ASN A 103 -1.81 4.89 -5.83
C ASN A 103 -2.72 4.45 -6.98
N ASN A 104 -4.03 4.49 -6.73
CA ASN A 104 -5.02 4.09 -7.72
C ASN A 104 -5.00 4.98 -8.97
N ASP A 105 -4.68 6.27 -8.87
CA ASP A 105 -4.59 7.15 -10.04
C ASP A 105 -3.47 6.75 -10.99
N GLU A 106 -2.30 6.45 -10.45
CA GLU A 106 -1.16 5.99 -11.22
C GLU A 106 -1.45 4.62 -11.87
N LEU A 107 -2.08 3.69 -11.13
CA LEU A 107 -2.50 2.39 -11.66
C LEU A 107 -3.51 2.54 -12.81
N MET A 108 -4.52 3.37 -12.64
CA MET A 108 -5.51 3.64 -13.69
C MET A 108 -4.86 4.20 -14.95
N GLN A 109 -3.94 5.16 -14.81
CA GLN A 109 -3.21 5.72 -15.93
C GLN A 109 -2.31 4.69 -16.63
N ALA A 110 -1.60 3.86 -15.87
CA ALA A 110 -0.74 2.81 -16.41
C ALA A 110 -1.53 1.77 -17.23
N ILE A 111 -2.73 1.40 -16.77
CA ILE A 111 -3.63 0.50 -17.51
C ILE A 111 -4.09 1.16 -18.82
N VAL A 112 -4.60 2.39 -18.76
CA VAL A 112 -5.10 3.12 -19.94
C VAL A 112 -3.99 3.32 -20.99
N ARG A 113 -2.76 3.61 -20.54
CA ARG A 113 -1.59 3.77 -21.43
C ARG A 113 -1.00 2.44 -21.92
N GLY A 114 -1.54 1.31 -21.48
CA GLY A 114 -1.01 -0.01 -21.87
C GLY A 114 0.36 -0.34 -21.25
N GLN A 115 0.71 0.27 -20.15
CA GLN A 115 1.93 -0.02 -19.39
C GLN A 115 1.75 -1.21 -18.43
N VAL A 116 0.51 -1.61 -18.17
CA VAL A 116 0.09 -2.76 -17.37
C VAL A 116 -0.89 -3.59 -18.20
N ASP A 117 -0.74 -4.89 -18.18
CA ASP A 117 -1.54 -5.86 -18.93
C ASP A 117 -2.58 -6.56 -18.07
N LEU A 118 -2.20 -6.87 -16.83
CA LEU A 118 -3.01 -7.48 -15.78
C LEU A 118 -2.99 -6.58 -14.56
N ALA A 119 -4.08 -6.47 -13.82
CA ALA A 119 -4.09 -5.68 -12.61
C ALA A 119 -5.04 -6.25 -11.55
N ARG A 120 -4.69 -6.07 -10.26
CA ARG A 120 -5.62 -6.19 -9.15
C ARG A 120 -6.18 -4.80 -8.82
N LEU A 121 -7.49 -4.66 -8.82
CA LEU A 121 -8.18 -3.39 -8.68
C LEU A 121 -9.13 -3.40 -7.49
N GLY A 122 -9.25 -2.28 -6.80
CA GLY A 122 -10.38 -2.07 -5.91
C GLY A 122 -11.70 -2.07 -6.71
N PRO A 123 -12.82 -2.54 -6.15
CA PRO A 123 -14.11 -2.63 -6.85
C PRO A 123 -14.55 -1.35 -7.56
N LEU A 124 -14.44 -0.19 -6.91
CA LEU A 124 -14.77 1.11 -7.53
C LEU A 124 -13.74 1.56 -8.57
N VAL A 125 -12.47 1.24 -8.36
CA VAL A 125 -11.43 1.52 -9.37
C VAL A 125 -11.72 0.74 -10.65
N TYR A 126 -12.14 -0.53 -10.53
CA TYR A 126 -12.56 -1.35 -11.66
C TYR A 126 -13.76 -0.72 -12.39
N LEU A 127 -14.80 -0.31 -11.66
CA LEU A 127 -15.98 0.34 -12.26
C LEU A 127 -15.61 1.59 -13.05
N ASN A 128 -14.80 2.45 -12.47
CA ASN A 128 -14.31 3.67 -13.12
C ASN A 128 -13.48 3.41 -14.37
N LEU A 129 -12.73 2.30 -14.41
CA LEU A 129 -11.88 1.94 -15.53
C LEU A 129 -12.65 1.24 -16.66
N ARG A 130 -13.59 0.34 -16.34
CA ARG A 130 -14.31 -0.43 -17.37
C ARG A 130 -15.10 0.44 -18.34
N ASP A 131 -15.47 1.67 -17.90
CA ASP A 131 -16.17 2.64 -18.75
C ASP A 131 -15.20 3.49 -19.60
N ARG A 132 -13.88 3.33 -19.42
CA ARG A 132 -12.82 4.12 -20.08
C ARG A 132 -11.86 3.31 -20.93
N THR A 133 -11.79 2.02 -20.71
CA THR A 133 -10.90 1.12 -21.44
C THR A 133 -11.44 -0.31 -21.40
N ASP A 134 -11.15 -1.05 -22.47
CA ASP A 134 -11.60 -2.43 -22.58
C ASP A 134 -10.83 -3.33 -21.61
N LEU A 135 -11.52 -3.71 -20.54
CA LEU A 135 -11.05 -4.63 -19.50
C LEU A 135 -11.94 -5.84 -19.40
N GLU A 136 -11.32 -7.00 -19.27
CA GLU A 136 -11.98 -8.23 -18.88
C GLU A 136 -11.71 -8.54 -17.42
N VAL A 137 -12.76 -8.72 -16.62
CA VAL A 137 -12.65 -9.25 -15.28
C VAL A 137 -12.45 -10.77 -15.34
N LEU A 138 -11.42 -11.24 -14.63
CA LEU A 138 -11.02 -12.65 -14.71
C LEU A 138 -11.51 -13.44 -13.52
N VAL A 139 -11.07 -13.02 -12.33
CA VAL A 139 -11.30 -13.72 -11.07
C VAL A 139 -11.42 -12.73 -9.93
N ARG A 140 -12.01 -13.19 -8.83
CA ARG A 140 -12.00 -12.49 -7.54
C ARG A 140 -11.54 -13.44 -6.43
N PRO A 141 -10.88 -12.93 -5.38
CA PRO A 141 -10.54 -13.71 -4.21
C PRO A 141 -11.79 -14.06 -3.39
N VAL A 142 -11.77 -15.21 -2.75
CA VAL A 142 -12.76 -15.61 -1.76
C VAL A 142 -12.09 -16.23 -0.55
N LYS A 143 -12.77 -16.15 0.59
CA LYS A 143 -12.40 -16.83 1.83
C LYS A 143 -13.03 -18.22 1.90
N LYS A 144 -12.69 -18.98 2.97
CA LYS A 144 -13.16 -20.34 3.19
C LYS A 144 -14.68 -20.48 3.24
N ASP A 145 -15.37 -19.47 3.76
CA ASP A 145 -16.84 -19.39 3.83
C ASP A 145 -17.49 -18.90 2.53
N GLY A 146 -16.71 -18.71 1.47
CA GLY A 146 -17.17 -18.20 0.18
C GLY A 146 -17.39 -16.68 0.14
N THR A 147 -17.19 -15.98 1.27
CA THR A 147 -17.30 -14.50 1.31
C THR A 147 -16.14 -13.83 0.56
N GLY A 148 -16.34 -12.59 0.18
CA GLY A 148 -15.29 -11.75 -0.41
C GLY A 148 -14.47 -11.04 0.65
N SER A 149 -14.75 -9.77 0.86
CA SER A 149 -14.03 -8.92 1.81
C SER A 149 -14.98 -7.93 2.47
N TYR A 150 -14.55 -7.30 3.54
CA TYR A 150 -15.32 -6.31 4.28
C TYR A 150 -14.53 -5.02 4.41
N ALA A 151 -15.22 -3.88 4.33
CA ALA A 151 -14.69 -2.64 4.86
C ALA A 151 -14.89 -2.62 6.37
N VAL A 152 -13.85 -2.25 7.09
CA VAL A 152 -13.80 -2.23 8.55
C VAL A 152 -13.46 -0.82 9.02
N ILE A 153 -14.22 -0.32 10.00
CA ILE A 153 -13.79 0.79 10.83
C ILE A 153 -13.31 0.20 12.16
N ALA A 154 -12.02 0.33 12.42
CA ALA A 154 -11.37 -0.23 13.58
C ALA A 154 -10.91 0.85 14.57
N VAL A 155 -10.86 0.50 15.84
CA VAL A 155 -10.34 1.32 16.94
C VAL A 155 -9.38 0.49 17.78
N ARG A 156 -8.61 1.10 18.65
CA ARG A 156 -7.78 0.39 19.62
C ARG A 156 -8.62 -0.44 20.58
N ASN A 157 -8.10 -1.58 21.02
CA ASN A 157 -8.77 -2.47 21.98
C ASN A 157 -9.11 -1.79 23.32
N ASP A 158 -8.29 -0.84 23.78
CA ASP A 158 -8.47 -0.12 25.04
C ASP A 158 -9.50 1.02 24.96
N THR A 159 -10.08 1.29 23.80
CA THR A 159 -11.11 2.31 23.58
C THR A 159 -12.47 1.79 24.07
N PRO A 160 -13.22 2.52 24.91
CA PRO A 160 -14.55 2.09 25.40
C PRO A 160 -15.66 2.18 24.36
N MET A 161 -15.38 2.72 23.20
CA MET A 161 -16.30 3.04 22.11
C MET A 161 -16.92 1.76 21.54
N LYS A 162 -18.25 1.73 21.32
CA LYS A 162 -18.98 0.54 20.84
C LYS A 162 -19.79 0.78 19.57
N THR A 163 -20.03 2.03 19.18
CA THR A 163 -20.86 2.38 18.03
C THR A 163 -20.23 3.49 17.20
N LEU A 164 -20.61 3.56 15.92
CA LEU A 164 -20.15 4.62 15.00
C LEU A 164 -20.58 6.02 15.46
N GLN A 165 -21.74 6.17 16.11
CA GLN A 165 -22.24 7.45 16.61
C GLN A 165 -21.29 8.10 17.63
N GLN A 166 -20.52 7.28 18.35
CA GLN A 166 -19.52 7.76 19.32
C GLN A 166 -18.27 8.37 18.67
N LEU A 167 -18.15 8.27 17.34
CA LEU A 167 -17.11 8.96 16.57
C LEU A 167 -17.38 10.46 16.39
N ARG A 168 -18.57 10.97 16.72
CA ARG A 168 -18.82 12.43 16.72
C ARG A 168 -17.81 13.14 17.61
N GLY A 169 -17.18 14.19 17.09
CA GLY A 169 -16.09 14.92 17.74
C GLY A 169 -14.76 14.16 17.85
N LYS A 170 -14.60 13.01 17.18
CA LYS A 170 -13.37 12.21 17.17
C LYS A 170 -12.73 12.22 15.78
N SER A 171 -11.44 11.81 15.73
CA SER A 171 -10.69 11.74 14.49
C SER A 171 -10.81 10.37 13.83
N ILE A 172 -10.79 10.36 12.48
CA ILE A 172 -10.74 9.13 11.68
C ILE A 172 -9.65 9.20 10.61
N ALA A 173 -8.92 8.10 10.44
CA ALA A 173 -7.99 7.89 9.35
C ALA A 173 -8.67 7.14 8.20
N LEU A 174 -8.64 7.70 7.01
CA LEU A 174 -9.10 7.11 5.76
C LEU A 174 -7.90 6.89 4.83
N GLY A 175 -8.00 5.92 3.92
CA GLY A 175 -6.93 5.59 2.97
C GLY A 175 -6.98 6.44 1.70
N ASP A 176 -6.70 5.78 0.55
CA ASP A 176 -6.77 6.41 -0.77
C ASP A 176 -8.19 6.91 -1.07
N PRO A 177 -8.37 8.12 -1.62
CA PRO A 177 -9.68 8.69 -1.96
C PRO A 177 -10.56 7.79 -2.83
N LYS A 178 -9.96 6.95 -3.69
CA LYS A 178 -10.65 6.02 -4.59
C LYS A 178 -10.78 4.60 -4.01
N SER A 179 -10.26 4.37 -2.81
CA SER A 179 -10.37 3.06 -2.17
C SER A 179 -11.79 2.74 -1.74
N THR A 180 -12.29 1.60 -2.19
CA THR A 180 -13.58 1.07 -1.76
C THR A 180 -13.59 0.79 -0.27
N TYR A 181 -12.55 0.12 0.25
CA TYR A 181 -12.51 -0.40 1.63
C TYR A 181 -12.09 0.64 2.66
N SER A 182 -11.19 1.55 2.31
CA SER A 182 -10.64 2.50 3.29
C SER A 182 -11.17 3.92 3.15
N ASN A 183 -12.05 4.19 2.19
CA ASN A 183 -12.68 5.51 2.04
C ASN A 183 -14.17 5.47 1.73
N ILE A 184 -14.58 4.90 0.60
CA ILE A 184 -15.97 5.03 0.11
C ILE A 184 -16.96 4.30 1.03
N MET A 185 -16.74 3.00 1.30
CA MET A 185 -17.60 2.22 2.18
C MET A 185 -17.59 2.73 3.63
N PRO A 186 -16.46 3.07 4.25
CA PRO A 186 -16.46 3.71 5.56
C PRO A 186 -17.26 5.01 5.64
N ARG A 187 -17.21 5.85 4.61
CA ARG A 187 -18.06 7.08 4.55
C ARG A 187 -19.54 6.74 4.46
N LYS A 188 -19.89 5.70 3.68
CA LYS A 188 -21.27 5.21 3.63
C LYS A 188 -21.71 4.68 5.01
N MET A 189 -20.89 3.84 5.64
CA MET A 189 -21.18 3.27 6.96
C MET A 189 -21.41 4.36 8.02
N LEU A 190 -20.59 5.41 8.03
CA LEU A 190 -20.77 6.58 8.91
C LEU A 190 -22.06 7.32 8.61
N ARG A 191 -22.33 7.61 7.35
CA ARG A 191 -23.56 8.29 6.90
C ARG A 191 -24.81 7.52 7.28
N ASP A 192 -24.82 6.20 7.07
CA ASP A 192 -25.94 5.32 7.42
C ASP A 192 -26.15 5.26 8.94
N ALA A 193 -25.09 5.43 9.72
CA ALA A 193 -25.15 5.59 11.18
C ALA A 193 -25.50 7.01 11.64
N GLY A 194 -25.81 7.92 10.71
CA GLY A 194 -26.13 9.32 11.00
C GLY A 194 -24.93 10.19 11.37
N VAL A 195 -23.70 9.76 11.06
CA VAL A 195 -22.47 10.52 11.32
C VAL A 195 -21.94 11.10 10.00
N SER A 196 -21.99 12.42 9.86
CA SER A 196 -21.43 13.12 8.72
C SER A 196 -19.91 13.33 8.89
N MET A 197 -19.19 13.62 7.80
CA MET A 197 -17.77 13.98 7.89
C MET A 197 -17.55 15.27 8.70
N GLY A 198 -18.52 16.20 8.70
CA GLY A 198 -18.48 17.42 9.49
C GLY A 198 -18.68 17.22 10.99
N ASP A 199 -19.24 16.08 11.40
CA ASP A 199 -19.39 15.74 12.84
C ASP A 199 -18.08 15.24 13.47
N LEU A 200 -17.04 14.99 12.65
CA LEU A 200 -15.75 14.50 13.10
C LEU A 200 -14.81 15.67 13.43
N SER A 201 -13.93 15.50 14.44
CA SER A 201 -12.94 16.53 14.78
C SER A 201 -11.88 16.68 13.70
N SER A 202 -11.52 15.57 13.04
CA SER A 202 -10.62 15.57 11.88
C SER A 202 -10.76 14.30 11.05
N VAL A 203 -10.49 14.42 9.76
CA VAL A 203 -10.44 13.31 8.80
C VAL A 203 -9.10 13.35 8.10
N GLY A 204 -8.25 12.35 8.34
CA GLY A 204 -6.95 12.23 7.68
C GLY A 204 -7.04 11.31 6.48
N MET A 205 -6.53 11.76 5.32
CA MET A 205 -6.36 10.92 4.13
C MET A 205 -4.93 10.41 4.10
N LEU A 206 -4.70 9.16 4.56
CA LEU A 206 -3.37 8.63 4.80
C LEU A 206 -2.83 7.77 3.65
N GLY A 207 -3.61 7.64 2.59
CA GLY A 207 -3.22 6.97 1.34
C GLY A 207 -3.29 5.45 1.39
N SER A 208 -2.70 4.77 2.38
CA SER A 208 -2.77 3.32 2.51
C SER A 208 -3.60 2.86 3.71
N MET A 209 -4.09 1.63 3.64
CA MET A 209 -4.82 0.99 4.74
C MET A 209 -3.91 0.65 5.92
N ASP A 210 -2.66 0.27 5.66
CA ASP A 210 -1.65 0.01 6.68
C ASP A 210 -1.33 1.28 7.46
N ASN A 211 -1.20 2.43 6.79
CA ASN A 211 -1.04 3.73 7.46
C ASN A 211 -2.25 4.05 8.35
N CYS A 212 -3.47 3.75 7.91
CA CYS A 212 -4.66 3.93 8.75
C CYS A 212 -4.57 3.08 10.02
N ALA A 213 -4.25 1.79 9.89
CA ALA A 213 -4.11 0.87 11.02
C ALA A 213 -3.00 1.32 11.98
N GLN A 214 -1.83 1.67 11.45
CA GLN A 214 -0.67 2.08 12.25
C GLN A 214 -0.94 3.38 13.01
N ASN A 215 -1.60 4.36 12.40
CA ASN A 215 -1.91 5.63 13.05
C ASN A 215 -2.99 5.50 14.13
N VAL A 216 -3.90 4.52 14.02
CA VAL A 216 -4.83 4.18 15.12
C VAL A 216 -4.06 3.51 16.27
N LEU A 217 -3.18 2.56 15.98
CA LEU A 217 -2.36 1.90 17.02
C LEU A 217 -1.51 2.89 17.79
N ASN A 218 -0.92 3.86 17.10
CA ASN A 218 -0.08 4.91 17.72
C ASN A 218 -0.92 6.01 18.43
N GLY A 219 -2.25 5.98 18.33
CA GLY A 219 -3.14 6.96 18.94
C GLY A 219 -3.23 8.31 18.23
N ALA A 220 -2.65 8.44 17.03
CA ALA A 220 -2.76 9.66 16.23
C ALA A 220 -4.20 9.88 15.72
N TYR A 221 -4.93 8.79 15.48
CA TYR A 221 -6.36 8.81 15.16
C TYR A 221 -7.12 7.86 16.08
N VAL A 222 -8.36 8.21 16.39
CA VAL A 222 -9.24 7.40 17.25
C VAL A 222 -9.76 6.17 16.51
N ALA A 223 -10.09 6.31 15.23
CA ALA A 223 -10.56 5.25 14.36
C ALA A 223 -9.81 5.24 13.03
N GLY A 224 -9.80 4.11 12.35
CA GLY A 224 -9.21 3.95 11.03
C GLY A 224 -10.00 2.99 10.16
N ALA A 225 -10.01 3.28 8.86
CA ALA A 225 -10.71 2.49 7.87
C ALA A 225 -9.74 1.63 7.07
N MET A 226 -10.09 0.35 6.89
CA MET A 226 -9.27 -0.63 6.19
C MET A 226 -10.11 -1.80 5.69
N SER A 227 -9.51 -2.70 4.94
CA SER A 227 -10.10 -4.02 4.67
C SER A 227 -9.94 -4.93 5.88
N ASP A 228 -10.76 -5.96 5.95
CA ASP A 228 -10.66 -6.99 6.98
C ASP A 228 -9.33 -7.76 6.92
N SER A 229 -8.74 -7.97 5.75
CA SER A 229 -7.41 -8.58 5.61
C SER A 229 -6.31 -7.72 6.25
N ILE A 230 -6.35 -6.41 6.08
CA ILE A 230 -5.42 -5.49 6.76
C ILE A 230 -5.71 -5.46 8.27
N TYR A 231 -6.97 -5.45 8.68
CA TYR A 231 -7.33 -5.57 10.09
C TYR A 231 -6.71 -6.82 10.73
N GLU A 232 -6.79 -7.99 10.09
CA GLU A 232 -6.20 -9.24 10.59
C GLU A 232 -4.68 -9.14 10.78
N LYS A 233 -3.97 -8.45 9.87
CA LYS A 233 -2.52 -8.18 9.98
C LYS A 233 -2.15 -7.39 11.26
N PHE A 234 -3.05 -6.52 11.72
CA PHE A 234 -2.79 -5.59 12.83
C PHE A 234 -3.51 -5.93 14.15
N ARG A 235 -4.52 -6.81 14.16
CA ARG A 235 -5.34 -7.07 15.36
C ARG A 235 -4.58 -7.66 16.55
N THR A 236 -3.50 -8.39 16.32
CA THR A 236 -2.72 -9.10 17.33
C THR A 236 -1.48 -8.34 17.83
N ARG A 237 -1.29 -7.08 17.42
CA ARG A 237 -0.21 -6.24 17.93
C ARG A 237 -0.41 -5.89 19.40
N ALA A 238 0.63 -5.44 20.11
CA ALA A 238 0.68 -5.32 21.58
C ALA A 238 -0.56 -4.67 22.22
N ILE A 239 -1.09 -3.58 21.65
CA ILE A 239 -2.38 -3.01 22.07
C ILE A 239 -3.53 -3.63 21.27
N GLY A 240 -3.27 -3.95 20.00
CA GLY A 240 -4.23 -4.51 19.06
C GLY A 240 -5.33 -3.56 18.62
N LEU A 241 -6.00 -3.97 17.56
CA LEU A 241 -7.20 -3.32 17.05
C LEU A 241 -8.42 -4.20 17.28
N ARG A 242 -9.58 -3.58 17.40
CA ARG A 242 -10.87 -4.24 17.31
C ARG A 242 -11.79 -3.55 16.32
N ILE A 243 -12.68 -4.32 15.75
CA ILE A 243 -13.70 -3.81 14.82
C ILE A 243 -14.74 -3.02 15.63
N LEU A 244 -14.93 -1.75 15.25
CA LEU A 244 -16.05 -0.93 15.72
C LEU A 244 -17.30 -1.19 14.86
N ALA A 245 -17.12 -1.26 13.54
CA ALA A 245 -18.18 -1.60 12.59
C ALA A 245 -17.58 -2.29 11.36
N ARG A 246 -18.39 -3.14 10.72
CA ARG A 246 -18.07 -3.89 9.50
C ARG A 246 -19.16 -3.66 8.46
N SER A 247 -18.80 -3.54 7.19
CA SER A 247 -19.75 -3.48 6.10
C SER A 247 -20.46 -4.82 5.87
N GLU A 248 -21.42 -4.83 4.97
CA GLU A 248 -21.87 -6.04 4.29
C GLU A 248 -20.71 -6.73 3.55
N ASP A 249 -20.91 -7.98 3.13
CA ASP A 249 -19.96 -8.69 2.28
C ASP A 249 -19.82 -7.98 0.93
N LEU A 250 -18.58 -7.72 0.55
CA LEU A 250 -18.22 -7.07 -0.70
C LEU A 250 -17.47 -8.10 -1.58
N PRO A 251 -17.70 -8.13 -2.91
CA PRO A 251 -16.82 -8.92 -3.77
C PRO A 251 -15.39 -8.45 -3.58
N GLY A 252 -14.48 -9.43 -3.43
CA GLY A 252 -13.05 -9.13 -3.31
C GLY A 252 -12.52 -8.34 -4.50
N GLU A 253 -11.34 -7.82 -4.38
CA GLU A 253 -10.67 -7.04 -5.43
C GLU A 253 -10.41 -7.89 -6.67
N PRO A 254 -11.01 -7.56 -7.84
CA PRO A 254 -10.85 -8.36 -9.05
C PRO A 254 -9.44 -8.30 -9.59
N ILE A 255 -9.00 -9.41 -10.18
CA ILE A 255 -7.92 -9.40 -11.16
C ILE A 255 -8.53 -9.24 -12.53
N VAL A 256 -8.04 -8.24 -13.26
CA VAL A 256 -8.50 -7.89 -14.59
C VAL A 256 -7.38 -8.02 -15.62
N ALA A 257 -7.76 -8.16 -16.89
CA ALA A 257 -6.86 -8.14 -18.02
C ALA A 257 -7.29 -7.07 -19.02
N ARG A 258 -6.34 -6.47 -19.72
CA ARG A 258 -6.66 -5.65 -20.90
C ARG A 258 -7.11 -6.56 -22.05
N SER A 259 -8.23 -6.24 -22.70
CA SER A 259 -8.76 -7.02 -23.83
C SER A 259 -7.77 -7.12 -25.01
N ALA A 260 -6.85 -6.15 -25.10
CA ALA A 260 -5.77 -6.15 -26.09
C ALA A 260 -4.81 -7.36 -26.01
N LEU A 261 -4.81 -8.12 -24.90
CA LEU A 261 -4.04 -9.38 -24.79
C LEU A 261 -4.59 -10.50 -25.69
N GLY A 262 -5.82 -10.37 -26.15
CA GLY A 262 -6.52 -11.39 -26.94
C GLY A 262 -7.12 -12.53 -26.08
N ALA A 263 -8.24 -13.06 -26.55
CA ALA A 263 -9.05 -14.03 -25.82
C ALA A 263 -8.26 -15.27 -25.35
N ALA A 264 -7.38 -15.81 -26.21
CA ALA A 264 -6.60 -17.00 -25.88
C ALA A 264 -5.66 -16.78 -24.68
N THR A 265 -4.95 -15.64 -24.64
CA THR A 265 -4.07 -15.28 -23.51
C THR A 265 -4.89 -15.04 -22.25
N ILE A 266 -6.00 -14.32 -22.37
CA ILE A 266 -6.91 -14.01 -21.26
C ILE A 266 -7.43 -15.31 -20.62
N ASP A 267 -7.88 -16.27 -21.44
CA ASP A 267 -8.35 -17.54 -20.95
C ASP A 267 -7.25 -18.40 -20.31
N GLN A 268 -6.02 -18.34 -20.83
CA GLN A 268 -4.89 -19.01 -20.18
C GLN A 268 -4.61 -18.39 -18.79
N VAL A 269 -4.57 -17.06 -18.67
CA VAL A 269 -4.38 -16.36 -17.39
C VAL A 269 -5.51 -16.69 -16.41
N ARG A 270 -6.76 -16.66 -16.88
CA ARG A 270 -7.93 -17.01 -16.05
C ARG A 270 -7.82 -18.41 -15.49
N ARG A 271 -7.50 -19.41 -16.31
CA ARG A 271 -7.31 -20.80 -15.86
C ARG A 271 -6.14 -20.94 -14.89
N ALA A 272 -5.02 -20.26 -15.15
CA ALA A 272 -3.87 -20.26 -14.25
C ALA A 272 -4.24 -19.71 -12.88
N LEU A 273 -4.91 -18.56 -12.80
CA LEU A 273 -5.38 -17.96 -11.54
C LEU A 273 -6.38 -18.89 -10.81
N LEU A 274 -7.34 -19.44 -11.53
CA LEU A 274 -8.32 -20.38 -10.96
C LEU A 274 -7.71 -21.68 -10.45
N SER A 275 -6.50 -22.02 -10.84
CA SER A 275 -5.78 -23.24 -10.40
C SER A 275 -4.81 -22.99 -9.22
N VAL A 276 -4.64 -21.76 -8.77
CA VAL A 276 -3.82 -21.45 -7.59
C VAL A 276 -4.50 -22.03 -6.34
N ARG A 277 -3.75 -22.83 -5.57
CA ARG A 277 -4.25 -23.49 -4.36
C ARG A 277 -3.31 -23.38 -3.18
N ASP A 278 -2.07 -22.96 -3.40
CA ASP A 278 -1.08 -22.83 -2.33
C ASP A 278 -1.51 -21.73 -1.34
N PRO A 279 -1.75 -22.09 -0.07
CA PRO A 279 -2.13 -21.12 0.94
C PRO A 279 -1.08 -20.04 1.18
N GLU A 280 0.21 -20.32 1.00
CA GLU A 280 1.27 -19.34 1.15
C GLU A 280 1.17 -18.28 0.04
N VAL A 281 0.92 -18.71 -1.20
CA VAL A 281 0.70 -17.81 -2.34
C VAL A 281 -0.53 -16.93 -2.15
N LEU A 282 -1.65 -17.54 -1.73
CA LEU A 282 -2.93 -16.83 -1.55
C LEU A 282 -2.87 -15.83 -0.38
N ASN A 283 -2.30 -16.24 0.75
CA ASN A 283 -2.22 -15.41 1.96
C ASN A 283 -1.14 -14.33 1.89
N ALA A 284 -0.14 -14.45 1.04
CA ALA A 284 0.88 -13.42 0.85
C ALA A 284 0.26 -12.07 0.41
N ILE A 285 -0.77 -12.13 -0.42
CA ILE A 285 -1.48 -10.94 -0.93
C ILE A 285 -2.63 -10.54 -0.02
N SER A 286 -3.40 -11.53 0.45
CA SER A 286 -4.63 -11.27 1.21
C SER A 286 -4.82 -12.33 2.30
N PRO A 287 -4.48 -12.00 3.57
CA PRO A 287 -4.68 -12.91 4.70
C PRO A 287 -6.09 -13.49 4.74
N GLY A 288 -6.19 -14.82 4.84
CA GLY A 288 -7.47 -15.55 4.86
C GLY A 288 -8.08 -15.85 3.49
N GLN A 289 -7.38 -15.53 2.41
CA GLN A 289 -7.79 -15.93 1.07
C GLN A 289 -7.62 -17.45 0.89
N GLU A 290 -8.68 -18.11 0.43
CA GLU A 290 -8.70 -19.57 0.21
C GLU A 290 -8.56 -19.94 -1.26
N ALA A 291 -9.12 -19.12 -2.16
CA ALA A 291 -9.10 -19.39 -3.59
C ALA A 291 -9.37 -18.14 -4.43
N TYR A 292 -9.15 -18.27 -5.72
CA TYR A 292 -9.77 -17.43 -6.74
C TYR A 292 -11.00 -18.15 -7.34
N VAL A 293 -12.08 -17.40 -7.55
CA VAL A 293 -13.28 -17.85 -8.26
C VAL A 293 -13.53 -16.97 -9.49
N PRO A 294 -14.27 -17.46 -10.50
CA PRO A 294 -14.66 -16.61 -11.61
C PRO A 294 -15.35 -15.34 -11.14
N ALA A 295 -15.06 -14.23 -11.79
CA ALA A 295 -15.73 -12.96 -11.56
C ALA A 295 -16.45 -12.49 -12.83
N ALA A 296 -17.62 -11.87 -12.64
CA ALA A 296 -18.38 -11.25 -13.70
C ALA A 296 -18.47 -9.72 -13.52
N PRO A 297 -18.59 -8.95 -14.62
CA PRO A 297 -18.75 -7.49 -14.52
C PRO A 297 -19.90 -7.06 -13.60
N GLY A 298 -21.01 -7.81 -13.59
CA GLY A 298 -22.19 -7.55 -12.76
C GLY A 298 -21.97 -7.70 -11.26
N ASP A 299 -20.94 -8.43 -10.82
CA ASP A 299 -20.61 -8.58 -9.40
C ASP A 299 -20.31 -7.23 -8.73
N TYR A 300 -19.88 -6.25 -9.52
CA TYR A 300 -19.43 -4.93 -9.08
C TYR A 300 -20.45 -3.80 -9.29
N ASP A 301 -21.55 -4.03 -10.02
CA ASP A 301 -22.52 -3.00 -10.39
C ASP A 301 -23.18 -2.31 -9.19
N ARG A 302 -23.36 -3.06 -8.09
CA ARG A 302 -23.92 -2.50 -6.84
C ARG A 302 -23.11 -1.33 -6.26
N PHE A 303 -21.83 -1.24 -6.58
CA PHE A 303 -20.97 -0.14 -6.09
C PHE A 303 -21.24 1.19 -6.78
N ARG A 304 -21.93 1.23 -7.93
CA ARG A 304 -22.36 2.48 -8.58
C ARG A 304 -23.27 3.32 -7.67
N ALA A 305 -24.00 2.68 -6.76
CA ALA A 305 -24.84 3.39 -5.80
C ALA A 305 -24.04 4.14 -4.69
N PHE A 306 -22.73 3.98 -4.68
CA PHE A 306 -21.83 4.59 -3.66
C PHE A 306 -20.95 5.72 -4.23
N GLU A 307 -21.05 6.01 -5.53
CA GLU A 307 -20.39 7.13 -6.22
C GLU A 307 -21.08 8.50 -5.96
#